data_bc7a5c63a379adc24821d0266db801f4
#
_entry.id   bc7a5c63a379adc24821d0266db801f4
#
_cell.length_a   1.000
_cell.length_b   1.000
_cell.length_c   1.000
_cell.angle_alpha   90.00
_cell.angle_beta   90.00
_cell.angle_gamma   90.00
#
_symmetry.space_group_name_H-M   'P 1'
#
loop_
_entity.id
_entity.type
_entity.pdbx_description
1 polymer ?
#
loop_
_entity_poly.entity_id
_entity_poly.type
_entity_poly.pdbx_seq_one_letter_code
_entity_poly.pdbx_strand_id
1 'polypeptide(L)'
;ALELMQELDLTVIRGNISEIKTLALGSGTTKGVDADVADAVTEENLQQSIEFVKAFARASHAVVAVTGAIDLVSDGEKCYVIRNGRAEMGKITGTGCQLSGLMTAFLVANPEGPLEAAAAAVCAMGVAGEIGWTNMQSCDGNSTYRNRIIDAVYNMNGTVLDQEANYEVR
;
A
#
# COMPACT_ATOMS: atom_id res chain seq x y z
N ALA A 1 -7.92 10.83 13.42
CA ALA A 1 -7.85 10.59 11.97
C ALA A 1 -9.04 11.22 11.25
N LEU A 2 -10.28 10.98 11.71
CA LEU A 2 -11.50 11.53 11.07
C LEU A 2 -11.52 13.06 11.02
N GLU A 3 -11.16 13.74 12.11
CA GLU A 3 -11.04 15.21 12.15
C GLU A 3 -10.03 15.72 11.13
N LEU A 4 -8.88 15.04 10.98
CA LEU A 4 -7.88 15.41 9.98
C LEU A 4 -8.40 15.28 8.54
N MET A 5 -9.21 14.24 8.25
CA MET A 5 -9.83 14.08 6.94
C MET A 5 -10.89 15.15 6.64
N GLN A 6 -11.48 15.75 7.66
CA GLN A 6 -12.48 16.83 7.51
C GLN A 6 -11.84 18.21 7.36
N GLU A 7 -10.66 18.41 7.94
CA GLU A 7 -10.01 19.71 8.01
C GLU A 7 -8.85 19.88 7.01
N LEU A 8 -8.33 18.78 6.46
CA LEU A 8 -7.16 18.80 5.57
C LEU A 8 -7.48 18.12 4.25
N ASP A 9 -6.97 18.68 3.16
CA ASP A 9 -6.91 18.04 1.85
C ASP A 9 -5.76 17.03 1.84
N LEU A 10 -6.09 15.77 2.13
CA LEU A 10 -5.11 14.69 2.18
C LEU A 10 -4.80 14.18 0.77
N THR A 11 -3.52 14.13 0.40
CA THR A 11 -3.10 13.56 -0.89
C THR A 11 -3.27 12.04 -0.90
N VAL A 12 -2.89 11.36 0.18
CA VAL A 12 -2.97 9.89 0.32
C VAL A 12 -3.42 9.50 1.72
N ILE A 13 -4.31 8.52 1.78
CA ILE A 13 -4.70 7.82 3.01
C ILE A 13 -4.20 6.38 2.89
N ARG A 14 -3.34 5.96 3.83
CA ARG A 14 -2.77 4.61 3.85
C ARG A 14 -3.12 3.85 5.13
N GLY A 15 -3.48 2.60 4.98
CA GLY A 15 -3.72 1.69 6.10
C GLY A 15 -3.87 0.23 5.64
N ASN A 16 -4.03 -0.69 6.59
CA ASN A 16 -4.56 -2.02 6.27
C ASN A 16 -6.07 -1.94 6.01
N ILE A 17 -6.66 -3.02 5.51
CA ILE A 17 -8.09 -3.02 5.15
C ILE A 17 -9.00 -2.70 6.35
N SER A 18 -8.68 -3.18 7.55
CA SER A 18 -9.48 -2.93 8.76
C SER A 18 -9.39 -1.46 9.22
N GLU A 19 -8.22 -0.84 9.08
CA GLU A 19 -8.02 0.59 9.36
C GLU A 19 -8.82 1.46 8.38
N ILE A 20 -8.76 1.14 7.09
CA ILE A 20 -9.50 1.88 6.05
C ILE A 20 -11.02 1.69 6.22
N LYS A 21 -11.51 0.49 6.55
CA LYS A 21 -12.92 0.26 6.90
C LYS A 21 -13.36 1.12 8.08
N THR A 22 -12.55 1.17 9.13
CA THR A 22 -12.86 1.97 10.33
C THR A 22 -12.98 3.46 9.98
N LEU A 23 -12.10 3.98 9.12
CA LEU A 23 -12.18 5.36 8.65
C LEU A 23 -13.41 5.58 7.77
N ALA A 24 -13.71 4.68 6.85
CA ALA A 24 -14.86 4.77 5.97
C ALA A 24 -16.18 4.76 6.75
N LEU A 25 -16.35 3.86 7.72
CA LEU A 25 -17.53 3.79 8.57
C LEU A 25 -17.69 5.03 9.45
N GLY A 26 -16.60 5.52 10.04
CA GLY A 26 -16.62 6.70 10.91
C GLY A 26 -16.88 8.01 10.18
N SER A 27 -16.51 8.12 8.90
CA SER A 27 -16.75 9.33 8.09
C SER A 27 -18.17 9.42 7.52
N GLY A 28 -18.99 8.36 7.66
CA GLY A 28 -20.34 8.30 7.07
C GLY A 28 -20.35 8.24 5.54
N THR A 29 -19.19 8.02 4.92
CA THR A 29 -19.01 7.98 3.45
C THR A 29 -19.44 6.67 2.81
N THR A 30 -19.89 5.70 3.63
CA THR A 30 -20.27 4.34 3.19
C THR A 30 -21.70 4.21 2.68
N LYS A 31 -22.43 5.30 2.38
CA LYS A 31 -23.73 5.17 1.74
C LYS A 31 -23.58 4.49 0.38
N GLY A 32 -23.89 3.18 0.34
CA GLY A 32 -23.84 2.35 -0.88
C GLY A 32 -22.60 1.46 -1.01
N VAL A 33 -21.73 1.38 -0.01
CA VAL A 33 -20.60 0.43 0.03
C VAL A 33 -20.90 -0.63 1.07
N ASP A 34 -20.95 -1.90 0.65
CA ASP A 34 -21.16 -3.03 1.56
C ASP A 34 -20.05 -3.09 2.60
N ALA A 35 -20.40 -2.96 3.87
CA ALA A 35 -19.46 -3.00 5.00
C ALA A 35 -18.88 -4.42 5.24
N ASP A 36 -19.32 -5.40 4.47
CA ASP A 36 -18.97 -6.83 4.58
C ASP A 36 -17.70 -7.24 3.82
N VAL A 37 -16.82 -6.28 3.50
CA VAL A 37 -15.49 -6.62 2.96
C VAL A 37 -14.72 -7.40 4.01
N ALA A 38 -14.13 -8.53 3.65
CA ALA A 38 -13.32 -9.36 4.56
C ALA A 38 -12.13 -8.57 5.16
N ASP A 39 -11.58 -9.04 6.29
CA ASP A 39 -10.48 -8.37 6.99
C ASP A 39 -9.11 -8.52 6.30
N ALA A 40 -9.07 -9.18 5.15
CA ALA A 40 -7.90 -9.30 4.29
C ALA A 40 -8.32 -9.28 2.81
N VAL A 41 -7.53 -8.63 1.97
CA VAL A 41 -7.69 -8.69 0.51
C VAL A 41 -7.11 -10.01 0.02
N THR A 42 -7.93 -10.79 -0.67
CA THR A 42 -7.58 -12.10 -1.27
C THR A 42 -8.04 -12.15 -2.72
N GLU A 43 -7.59 -13.11 -3.50
CA GLU A 43 -8.05 -13.29 -4.88
C GLU A 43 -9.58 -13.54 -4.96
N GLU A 44 -10.16 -14.21 -3.94
CA GLU A 44 -11.59 -14.53 -3.88
C GLU A 44 -12.46 -13.30 -3.70
N ASN A 45 -12.01 -12.30 -2.92
CA ASN A 45 -12.76 -11.07 -2.64
C ASN A 45 -12.18 -9.84 -3.37
N LEU A 46 -11.25 -10.03 -4.29
CA LEU A 46 -10.49 -8.96 -4.92
C LEU A 46 -11.41 -7.89 -5.55
N GLN A 47 -12.39 -8.31 -6.33
CA GLN A 47 -13.29 -7.37 -7.00
C GLN A 47 -14.09 -6.51 -6.01
N GLN A 48 -14.63 -7.13 -4.96
CA GLN A 48 -15.35 -6.40 -3.89
C GLN A 48 -14.43 -5.43 -3.16
N SER A 49 -13.19 -5.85 -2.89
CA SER A 49 -12.20 -5.00 -2.25
C SER A 49 -11.80 -3.81 -3.12
N ILE A 50 -11.64 -4.00 -4.44
CA ILE A 50 -11.38 -2.91 -5.40
C ILE A 50 -12.52 -1.90 -5.39
N GLU A 51 -13.77 -2.36 -5.47
CA GLU A 51 -14.94 -1.48 -5.46
C GLU A 51 -15.04 -0.66 -4.17
N PHE A 52 -14.78 -1.30 -3.03
CA PHE A 52 -14.72 -0.62 -1.74
C PHE A 52 -13.64 0.47 -1.71
N VAL A 53 -12.40 0.14 -2.11
CA VAL A 53 -11.27 1.11 -2.11
C VAL A 53 -11.53 2.26 -3.07
N LYS A 54 -12.05 1.98 -4.28
CA LYS A 54 -12.45 3.02 -5.24
C LYS A 54 -13.54 3.94 -4.67
N ALA A 55 -14.56 3.36 -4.03
CA ALA A 55 -15.65 4.15 -3.45
C ALA A 55 -15.15 5.05 -2.31
N PHE A 56 -14.27 4.55 -1.46
CA PHE A 56 -13.69 5.33 -0.38
C PHE A 56 -12.74 6.42 -0.90
N ALA A 57 -11.94 6.14 -1.93
CA ALA A 57 -11.08 7.13 -2.57
C ALA A 57 -11.89 8.29 -3.17
N ARG A 58 -12.99 7.99 -3.88
CA ARG A 58 -13.91 9.03 -4.38
C ARG A 58 -14.51 9.87 -3.26
N ALA A 59 -14.93 9.22 -2.18
CA ALA A 59 -15.60 9.90 -1.06
C ALA A 59 -14.64 10.76 -0.22
N SER A 60 -13.38 10.36 -0.11
CA SER A 60 -12.35 11.09 0.64
C SER A 60 -11.58 12.11 -0.21
N HIS A 61 -11.78 12.11 -1.54
CA HIS A 61 -11.02 12.94 -2.49
C HIS A 61 -9.49 12.75 -2.38
N ALA A 62 -9.06 11.57 -1.96
CA ALA A 62 -7.65 11.22 -1.75
C ALA A 62 -7.32 9.89 -2.44
N VAL A 63 -6.06 9.69 -2.79
CA VAL A 63 -5.58 8.36 -3.14
C VAL A 63 -5.64 7.49 -1.89
N VAL A 64 -6.19 6.28 -2.02
CA VAL A 64 -6.28 5.31 -0.92
C VAL A 64 -5.36 4.14 -1.20
N ALA A 65 -4.45 3.87 -0.28
CA ALA A 65 -3.52 2.74 -0.34
C ALA A 65 -3.82 1.74 0.79
N VAL A 66 -4.40 0.61 0.42
CA VAL A 66 -4.64 -0.53 1.32
C VAL A 66 -3.48 -1.49 1.20
N THR A 67 -2.84 -1.83 2.33
CA THR A 67 -1.71 -2.76 2.35
C THR A 67 -2.05 -4.04 3.09
N GLY A 68 -1.60 -5.19 2.52
CA GLY A 68 -1.90 -6.52 3.03
C GLY A 68 -1.14 -7.63 2.30
N ALA A 69 -1.81 -8.73 2.05
CA ALA A 69 -1.26 -9.81 1.20
C ALA A 69 -1.35 -9.45 -0.29
N ILE A 70 -2.38 -8.73 -0.68
CA ILE A 70 -2.53 -8.04 -1.96
C ILE A 70 -2.75 -6.58 -1.61
N ASP A 71 -1.95 -5.70 -2.20
CA ASP A 71 -2.07 -4.27 -1.96
C ASP A 71 -2.94 -3.62 -3.04
N LEU A 72 -3.76 -2.64 -2.63
CA LEU A 72 -4.63 -1.88 -3.52
C LEU A 72 -4.33 -0.39 -3.40
N VAL A 73 -4.11 0.29 -4.52
CA VAL A 73 -3.90 1.75 -4.55
C VAL A 73 -4.85 2.36 -5.57
N SER A 74 -5.73 3.26 -5.15
CA SER A 74 -6.77 3.82 -6.00
C SER A 74 -7.01 5.31 -5.77
N ASP A 75 -7.32 6.03 -6.85
CA ASP A 75 -7.84 7.40 -6.85
C ASP A 75 -9.37 7.47 -6.95
N GLY A 76 -10.02 6.31 -7.01
CA GLY A 76 -11.47 6.19 -7.23
C GLY A 76 -11.88 5.87 -8.68
N GLU A 77 -11.03 6.13 -9.66
CA GLU A 77 -11.26 5.74 -11.06
C GLU A 77 -10.48 4.49 -11.43
N LYS A 78 -9.17 4.51 -11.18
CA LYS A 78 -8.25 3.39 -11.39
C LYS A 78 -7.89 2.74 -10.07
N CYS A 79 -7.53 1.46 -10.12
CA CYS A 79 -6.98 0.73 -8.99
C CYS A 79 -5.78 -0.10 -9.43
N TYR A 80 -4.63 0.16 -8.84
CA TYR A 80 -3.46 -0.70 -8.91
C TYR A 80 -3.64 -1.86 -7.94
N VAL A 81 -3.56 -3.09 -8.44
CA VAL A 81 -3.55 -4.32 -7.66
C VAL A 81 -2.11 -4.83 -7.68
N ILE A 82 -1.45 -4.81 -6.53
CA ILE A 82 -0.01 -5.06 -6.41
C ILE A 82 0.20 -6.35 -5.61
N ARG A 83 1.03 -7.25 -6.13
CA ARG A 83 1.32 -8.56 -5.53
C ARG A 83 2.77 -8.75 -5.13
N ASN A 84 3.55 -7.67 -5.10
CA ASN A 84 4.90 -7.70 -4.55
C ASN A 84 4.87 -7.80 -3.02
N GLY A 85 5.93 -8.36 -2.49
CA GLY A 85 6.11 -8.51 -1.06
C GLY A 85 6.06 -9.97 -0.61
N ARG A 86 6.29 -10.16 0.67
CA ARG A 86 6.37 -11.48 1.29
C ARG A 86 5.71 -11.50 2.65
N ALA A 87 5.12 -12.64 3.01
CA ALA A 87 4.48 -12.82 4.31
C ALA A 87 5.43 -12.59 5.49
N GLU A 88 6.74 -12.85 5.29
CA GLU A 88 7.78 -12.65 6.30
C GLU A 88 7.96 -11.18 6.68
N MET A 89 7.62 -10.24 5.80
CA MET A 89 7.63 -8.80 6.11
C MET A 89 6.68 -8.46 7.26
N GLY A 90 5.59 -9.18 7.41
CA GLY A 90 4.64 -9.02 8.51
C GLY A 90 5.21 -9.38 9.90
N LYS A 91 6.35 -10.09 9.95
CA LYS A 91 7.05 -10.43 11.20
C LYS A 91 8.02 -9.33 11.66
N ILE A 92 8.19 -8.29 10.85
CA ILE A 92 9.08 -7.17 11.15
C ILE A 92 8.26 -5.97 11.58
N THR A 93 8.53 -5.47 12.79
CA THR A 93 7.92 -4.22 13.25
C THR A 93 8.46 -3.03 12.46
N GLY A 94 7.55 -2.19 11.97
CA GLY A 94 7.88 -0.91 11.34
C GLY A 94 7.94 -0.90 9.82
N THR A 95 7.70 -2.02 9.12
CA THR A 95 7.63 -2.04 7.64
C THR A 95 6.56 -1.09 7.10
N GLY A 96 5.40 -1.02 7.76
CA GLY A 96 4.36 -0.05 7.42
C GLY A 96 4.81 1.40 7.61
N CYS A 97 5.53 1.72 8.68
CA CYS A 97 6.07 3.06 8.91
C CYS A 97 7.15 3.43 7.86
N GLN A 98 7.99 2.48 7.48
CA GLN A 98 8.99 2.65 6.42
C GLN A 98 8.29 2.94 5.07
N LEU A 99 7.24 2.19 4.75
CA LEU A 99 6.44 2.45 3.55
C LEU A 99 5.81 3.85 3.57
N SER A 100 5.29 4.31 4.71
CA SER A 100 4.74 5.67 4.80
C SER A 100 5.79 6.74 4.49
N GLY A 101 7.02 6.59 5.01
CA GLY A 101 8.12 7.50 4.70
C GLY A 101 8.52 7.44 3.22
N LEU A 102 8.64 6.22 2.67
CA LEU A 102 8.97 6.00 1.26
C LEU A 102 7.88 6.60 0.34
N MET A 103 6.62 6.34 0.63
CA MET A 103 5.47 6.88 -0.12
C MET A 103 5.47 8.41 -0.11
N THR A 104 5.75 9.04 1.03
CA THR A 104 5.88 10.49 1.12
C THR A 104 6.98 11.02 0.19
N ALA A 105 8.14 10.36 0.15
CA ALA A 105 9.22 10.75 -0.75
C ALA A 105 8.83 10.62 -2.23
N PHE A 106 8.15 9.54 -2.62
CA PHE A 106 7.66 9.34 -3.99
C PHE A 106 6.63 10.41 -4.38
N LEU A 107 5.69 10.73 -3.49
CA LEU A 107 4.66 11.75 -3.73
C LEU A 107 5.26 13.15 -3.89
N VAL A 108 6.20 13.53 -3.02
CA VAL A 108 6.87 14.84 -3.10
C VAL A 108 7.70 14.97 -4.39
N ALA A 109 8.32 13.89 -4.83
CA ALA A 109 9.08 13.85 -6.08
C ALA A 109 8.20 13.85 -7.34
N ASN A 110 6.91 13.46 -7.22
CA ASN A 110 5.99 13.30 -8.34
C ASN A 110 4.61 13.91 -8.02
N PRO A 111 4.52 15.21 -7.79
CA PRO A 111 3.28 15.86 -7.32
C PRO A 111 2.13 15.80 -8.33
N GLU A 112 2.43 15.68 -9.62
CA GLU A 112 1.44 15.65 -10.71
C GLU A 112 0.78 14.26 -10.90
N GLY A 113 1.37 13.20 -10.32
CA GLY A 113 0.90 11.83 -10.46
C GLY A 113 0.83 11.10 -9.12
N PRO A 114 -0.03 11.54 -8.17
CA PRO A 114 -0.04 10.95 -6.83
C PRO A 114 -0.48 9.48 -6.80
N LEU A 115 -1.34 9.05 -7.72
CA LEU A 115 -1.76 7.64 -7.81
C LEU A 115 -0.58 6.74 -8.20
N GLU A 116 0.10 7.08 -9.28
CA GLU A 116 1.26 6.34 -9.79
C GLU A 116 2.43 6.38 -8.79
N ALA A 117 2.66 7.53 -8.15
CA ALA A 117 3.69 7.68 -7.12
C ALA A 117 3.41 6.79 -5.91
N ALA A 118 2.16 6.74 -5.43
CA ALA A 118 1.77 5.88 -4.32
C ALA A 118 1.89 4.39 -4.70
N ALA A 119 1.43 3.99 -5.89
CA ALA A 119 1.55 2.62 -6.39
C ALA A 119 3.02 2.20 -6.54
N ALA A 120 3.86 3.06 -7.12
CA ALA A 120 5.29 2.80 -7.26
C ALA A 120 6.00 2.64 -5.89
N ALA A 121 5.62 3.43 -4.88
CA ALA A 121 6.17 3.29 -3.52
C ALA A 121 5.79 1.93 -2.88
N VAL A 122 4.56 1.46 -3.10
CA VAL A 122 4.11 0.14 -2.62
C VAL A 122 4.88 -0.97 -3.34
N CYS A 123 4.99 -0.92 -4.67
CA CYS A 123 5.80 -1.86 -5.44
C CYS A 123 7.26 -1.88 -4.95
N ALA A 124 7.88 -0.70 -4.79
CA ALA A 124 9.27 -0.58 -4.36
C ALA A 124 9.51 -1.21 -2.98
N MET A 125 8.57 -1.04 -2.04
CA MET A 125 8.66 -1.65 -0.72
C MET A 125 8.50 -3.17 -0.79
N GLY A 126 7.56 -3.67 -1.59
CA GLY A 126 7.35 -5.10 -1.81
C GLY A 126 8.56 -5.76 -2.46
N VAL A 127 9.08 -5.19 -3.56
CA VAL A 127 10.29 -5.64 -4.25
C VAL A 127 11.50 -5.64 -3.32
N ALA A 128 11.67 -4.59 -2.50
CA ALA A 128 12.73 -4.54 -1.49
C ALA A 128 12.62 -5.68 -0.48
N GLY A 129 11.40 -6.04 -0.08
CA GLY A 129 11.13 -7.20 0.77
C GLY A 129 11.55 -8.52 0.12
N GLU A 130 11.25 -8.70 -1.16
CA GLU A 130 11.62 -9.89 -1.93
C GLU A 130 13.13 -10.00 -2.11
N ILE A 131 13.80 -8.93 -2.52
CA ILE A 131 15.27 -8.85 -2.64
C ILE A 131 15.94 -9.12 -1.29
N GLY A 132 15.47 -8.47 -0.23
CA GLY A 132 15.99 -8.65 1.12
C GLY A 132 15.89 -10.10 1.59
N TRP A 133 14.78 -10.78 1.29
CA TRP A 133 14.57 -12.18 1.64
C TRP A 133 15.49 -13.13 0.86
N THR A 134 15.65 -12.91 -0.43
CA THR A 134 16.51 -13.74 -1.28
C THR A 134 17.95 -13.80 -0.78
N ASN A 135 18.40 -12.76 -0.11
CA ASN A 135 19.74 -12.66 0.46
C ASN A 135 19.85 -13.22 1.89
N MET A 136 18.77 -13.75 2.48
CA MET A 136 18.78 -14.30 3.86
C MET A 136 19.56 -15.62 3.92
N GLN A 137 20.30 -15.78 5.03
CA GLN A 137 21.01 -17.00 5.37
C GLN A 137 20.23 -17.78 6.45
N SER A 138 20.53 -19.05 6.63
CA SER A 138 19.84 -19.92 7.59
C SER A 138 19.94 -19.47 9.05
N CYS A 139 20.95 -18.68 9.40
CA CYS A 139 21.17 -18.12 10.75
C CYS A 139 20.61 -16.72 10.92
N ASP A 140 20.07 -16.10 9.86
CA ASP A 140 19.56 -14.73 9.91
C ASP A 140 18.16 -14.68 10.53
N GLY A 141 17.86 -13.59 11.22
CA GLY A 141 16.55 -13.34 11.84
C GLY A 141 15.94 -12.01 11.37
N ASN A 142 14.87 -11.62 12.04
CA ASN A 142 14.07 -10.43 11.68
C ASN A 142 14.90 -9.13 11.63
N SER A 143 15.92 -8.98 12.49
CA SER A 143 16.80 -7.80 12.48
C SER A 143 17.61 -7.71 11.19
N THR A 144 18.21 -8.81 10.77
CA THR A 144 18.95 -8.90 9.51
C THR A 144 18.03 -8.66 8.33
N TYR A 145 16.85 -9.28 8.32
CA TYR A 145 15.88 -9.09 7.24
C TYR A 145 15.46 -7.63 7.12
N ARG A 146 15.13 -6.96 8.22
CA ARG A 146 14.81 -5.52 8.21
C ARG A 146 15.94 -4.69 7.60
N ASN A 147 17.18 -4.95 7.98
CA ASN A 147 18.32 -4.22 7.44
C ASN A 147 18.50 -4.48 5.93
N ARG A 148 18.29 -5.73 5.47
CA ARG A 148 18.35 -6.08 4.05
C ARG A 148 17.25 -5.40 3.23
N ILE A 149 16.05 -5.19 3.79
CA ILE A 149 15.00 -4.39 3.15
C ILE A 149 15.47 -2.94 2.98
N ILE A 150 16.06 -2.35 4.02
CA ILE A 150 16.59 -0.98 3.98
C ILE A 150 17.69 -0.85 2.93
N ASP A 151 18.62 -1.82 2.88
CA ASP A 151 19.68 -1.87 1.88
C ASP A 151 19.12 -2.04 0.45
N ALA A 152 18.07 -2.83 0.29
CA ALA A 152 17.40 -3.00 -0.99
C ALA A 152 16.70 -1.70 -1.45
N VAL A 153 16.06 -0.98 -0.54
CA VAL A 153 15.49 0.35 -0.84
C VAL A 153 16.59 1.34 -1.26
N TYR A 154 17.73 1.35 -0.55
CA TYR A 154 18.86 2.22 -0.90
C TYR A 154 19.41 1.94 -2.30
N ASN A 155 19.48 0.67 -2.71
CA ASN A 155 19.99 0.24 -4.00
C ASN A 155 18.92 0.21 -5.11
N MET A 156 17.66 0.54 -4.80
CA MET A 156 16.57 0.53 -5.77
C MET A 156 16.81 1.59 -6.85
N ASN A 157 16.52 1.20 -8.09
CA ASN A 157 16.50 2.12 -9.23
C ASN A 157 15.34 1.74 -10.18
N GLY A 158 15.07 2.61 -11.16
CA GLY A 158 13.96 2.41 -12.08
C GLY A 158 14.01 1.07 -12.82
N THR A 159 15.20 0.64 -13.26
CA THR A 159 15.36 -0.63 -13.99
C THR A 159 14.98 -1.82 -13.13
N VAL A 160 15.41 -1.86 -11.87
CA VAL A 160 15.04 -2.94 -10.94
C VAL A 160 13.53 -2.91 -10.69
N LEU A 161 12.95 -1.73 -10.45
CA LEU A 161 11.52 -1.62 -10.20
C LEU A 161 10.70 -2.04 -11.43
N ASP A 162 11.08 -1.62 -12.63
CA ASP A 162 10.38 -1.98 -13.88
C ASP A 162 10.42 -3.49 -14.16
N GLN A 163 11.50 -4.17 -13.76
CA GLN A 163 11.65 -5.61 -13.97
C GLN A 163 10.90 -6.46 -12.95
N GLU A 164 10.84 -6.00 -11.70
CA GLU A 164 10.37 -6.80 -10.56
C GLU A 164 8.95 -6.41 -10.09
N ALA A 165 8.43 -5.25 -10.52
CA ALA A 165 7.09 -4.83 -10.14
C ALA A 165 6.02 -5.78 -10.71
N ASN A 166 5.18 -6.30 -9.82
CA ASN A 166 4.09 -7.22 -10.14
C ASN A 166 2.75 -6.57 -9.82
N TYR A 167 2.17 -5.93 -10.81
CA TYR A 167 0.88 -5.24 -10.66
C TYR A 167 0.01 -5.36 -11.90
N GLU A 168 -1.28 -5.11 -11.71
CA GLU A 168 -2.26 -4.87 -12.78
C GLU A 168 -3.07 -3.61 -12.45
N VAL A 169 -3.66 -3.00 -13.47
CA VAL A 169 -4.53 -1.83 -13.33
C VAL A 169 -5.95 -2.21 -13.70
N ARG A 170 -6.89 -1.88 -12.84
CA ARG A 170 -8.33 -2.16 -13.00
C ARG A 170 -9.20 -0.92 -12.84
#